data_1c30c020b29436a5b405c274af3d9ff6
#
_entry.id   1c30c020b29436a5b405c274af3d9ff6
#
_cell.length_a   1.000
_cell.length_b   1.000
_cell.length_c   1.000
_cell.angle_alpha   90.00
_cell.angle_beta   90.00
_cell.angle_gamma   90.00
#
_symmetry.space_group_name_H-M   'P 1'
#
loop_
_entity.id
_entity.type
_entity.pdbx_description
1 polymer ?
#
loop_
_entity_poly.entity_id
_entity_poly.type
_entity_poly.pdbx_seq_one_letter_code
_entity_poly.pdbx_strand_id
1 'polypeptide(L)'
;MYKNKITKALLLGAGLAVAASSSTAFAADVPAGTKLADKQELVRGNGTEVATIDPHKSQGVPESHVIRDLLEGLVNQNADGDTIPGVAESWETSDNKTFTFHLRKDAKWSNGDPVTAQDFVYSWQRAVDPATASPYSWYMEYTKMKNAKDIVAGKKDKSELGVKATDDHTLVVELDTAVPYFVMMAGHTTMKPVHKATVEKFGDQWTKPENFVGNGAYVVNRSGPQWLDT
;
A
#
# COMPACT_ATOMS: atom_id res chain seq x y z
N MET A 1 27.85 31.74 71.33
CA MET A 1 26.61 32.20 70.73
C MET A 1 26.85 32.32 69.25
N TYR A 2 26.37 31.41 68.44
CA TYR A 2 25.86 31.63 67.05
C TYR A 2 25.35 30.27 66.54
N LYS A 3 24.06 30.24 66.28
CA LYS A 3 23.36 29.05 65.75
C LYS A 3 23.46 29.04 64.22
N ASN A 4 24.09 28.04 63.66
CA ASN A 4 24.06 27.77 62.22
C ASN A 4 22.90 26.88 61.87
N LYS A 5 21.97 27.40 61.09
CA LYS A 5 20.87 26.65 60.46
C LYS A 5 21.39 25.96 59.22
N ILE A 6 21.29 24.63 59.18
CA ILE A 6 21.59 23.83 58.00
C ILE A 6 20.31 23.80 57.17
N THR A 7 20.36 24.43 56.01
CA THR A 7 19.31 24.37 55.02
C THR A 7 19.45 23.08 54.20
N LYS A 8 18.49 22.17 54.31
CA LYS A 8 18.38 21.00 53.45
C LYS A 8 17.91 21.41 52.07
N ALA A 9 18.78 21.25 51.06
CA ALA A 9 18.39 21.36 49.67
C ALA A 9 17.73 20.04 49.26
N LEU A 10 16.43 20.07 48.88
CA LEU A 10 15.77 18.98 48.21
C LEU A 10 16.17 19.04 46.72
N LEU A 11 16.88 18.02 46.25
CA LEU A 11 17.04 17.75 44.81
C LEU A 11 15.76 17.05 44.33
N LEU A 12 14.94 17.79 43.59
CA LEU A 12 13.89 17.19 42.75
C LEU A 12 14.57 16.61 41.51
N GLY A 13 14.67 15.29 41.46
CA GLY A 13 15.01 14.56 40.26
C GLY A 13 13.83 14.57 39.30
N ALA A 14 13.90 15.35 38.19
CA ALA A 14 12.98 15.28 37.10
C ALA A 14 13.26 14.00 36.30
N GLY A 15 12.48 12.95 36.55
CA GLY A 15 12.46 11.76 35.70
C GLY A 15 11.81 12.11 34.33
N LEU A 16 12.62 12.11 33.28
CA LEU A 16 12.09 12.12 31.93
C LEU A 16 11.39 10.76 31.70
N ALA A 17 10.07 10.76 31.74
CA ALA A 17 9.26 9.68 31.20
C ALA A 17 9.34 9.77 29.69
N VAL A 18 10.19 8.93 29.07
CA VAL A 18 10.13 8.67 27.63
C VAL A 18 8.84 7.91 27.39
N ALA A 19 7.80 8.63 26.94
CA ALA A 19 6.60 8.00 26.41
C ALA A 19 7.01 7.31 25.10
N ALA A 20 7.21 5.98 25.15
CA ALA A 20 7.26 5.16 23.98
C ALA A 20 5.88 5.23 23.33
N SER A 21 5.75 6.07 22.29
CA SER A 21 4.61 6.04 21.39
C SER A 21 4.64 4.70 20.66
N SER A 22 3.96 3.70 21.22
CA SER A 22 3.62 2.50 20.50
C SER A 22 2.69 2.91 19.37
N SER A 23 3.23 2.93 18.14
CA SER A 23 2.41 2.95 16.93
C SER A 23 1.52 1.72 17.00
N THR A 24 0.23 1.92 17.26
CA THR A 24 -0.76 0.89 17.09
C THR A 24 -0.88 0.62 15.60
N ALA A 25 -0.18 -0.42 15.12
CA ALA A 25 -0.56 -1.04 13.87
C ALA A 25 -2.04 -1.43 14.03
N PHE A 26 -2.89 -1.05 13.08
CA PHE A 26 -4.26 -1.54 13.01
C PHE A 26 -4.20 -3.03 12.68
N ALA A 27 -3.97 -3.85 13.71
CA ALA A 27 -4.23 -5.27 13.63
C ALA A 27 -5.75 -5.46 13.56
N ALA A 28 -6.20 -6.48 12.81
CA ALA A 28 -7.60 -6.87 12.79
C ALA A 28 -8.15 -6.90 14.24
N ASP A 29 -9.36 -6.38 14.45
CA ASP A 29 -10.02 -6.38 15.75
C ASP A 29 -10.10 -7.82 16.29
N VAL A 30 -9.19 -8.14 17.19
CA VAL A 30 -9.22 -9.42 17.91
C VAL A 30 -10.16 -9.26 19.09
N PRO A 31 -11.24 -10.06 19.18
CA PRO A 31 -12.17 -9.95 20.29
C PRO A 31 -11.47 -10.00 21.64
N ALA A 32 -11.87 -9.12 22.57
CA ALA A 32 -11.26 -9.05 23.89
C ALA A 32 -11.29 -10.43 24.58
N GLY A 33 -10.13 -10.86 25.11
CA GLY A 33 -9.98 -12.16 25.74
C GLY A 33 -9.62 -13.33 24.82
N THR A 34 -9.47 -13.09 23.51
CA THR A 34 -8.96 -14.11 22.59
C THR A 34 -7.52 -14.48 22.96
N LYS A 35 -7.27 -15.76 23.25
CA LYS A 35 -5.93 -16.27 23.47
C LYS A 35 -5.25 -16.47 22.11
N LEU A 36 -4.28 -15.63 21.80
CA LEU A 36 -3.46 -15.80 20.61
C LEU A 36 -2.51 -16.99 20.80
N ALA A 37 -2.15 -17.65 19.69
CA ALA A 37 -1.10 -18.66 19.69
C ALA A 37 0.25 -18.03 20.03
N ASP A 38 1.12 -18.76 20.77
CA ASP A 38 2.46 -18.29 21.12
C ASP A 38 3.31 -18.00 19.88
N LYS A 39 3.08 -18.77 18.79
CA LYS A 39 3.70 -18.59 17.48
C LYS A 39 2.63 -18.13 16.49
N GLN A 40 2.78 -16.91 15.96
CA GLN A 40 1.86 -16.32 14.99
C GLN A 40 2.28 -16.76 13.58
N GLU A 41 1.97 -17.99 13.21
CA GLU A 41 2.24 -18.55 11.88
C GLU A 41 0.96 -19.06 11.24
N LEU A 42 0.79 -18.74 9.96
CA LEU A 42 -0.28 -19.24 9.12
C LEU A 42 0.32 -20.01 7.94
N VAL A 43 -0.07 -21.27 7.79
CA VAL A 43 0.23 -22.06 6.58
C VAL A 43 -1.04 -22.14 5.76
N ARG A 44 -1.00 -21.58 4.56
CA ARG A 44 -2.15 -21.52 3.66
C ARG A 44 -1.80 -22.17 2.32
N GLY A 45 -2.64 -23.11 1.85
CA GLY A 45 -2.56 -23.62 0.50
C GLY A 45 -2.96 -22.54 -0.51
N ASN A 46 -2.17 -22.38 -1.58
CA ASN A 46 -2.40 -21.37 -2.63
C ASN A 46 -2.90 -21.96 -3.96
N GLY A 47 -3.09 -23.28 -4.01
CA GLY A 47 -3.59 -24.00 -5.19
C GLY A 47 -2.50 -24.30 -6.22
N THR A 48 -1.74 -23.33 -6.66
CA THR A 48 -0.61 -23.50 -7.59
C THR A 48 0.49 -22.49 -7.26
N GLU A 49 1.65 -22.67 -7.87
CA GLU A 49 2.77 -21.76 -7.78
C GLU A 49 2.42 -20.37 -8.37
N VAL A 50 3.02 -19.34 -7.82
CA VAL A 50 2.84 -17.94 -8.24
C VAL A 50 3.82 -17.64 -9.38
N ALA A 51 3.31 -17.19 -10.51
CA ALA A 51 4.16 -16.82 -11.63
C ALA A 51 4.93 -15.51 -11.38
N THR A 52 4.34 -14.61 -10.60
CA THR A 52 4.95 -13.31 -10.24
C THR A 52 4.23 -12.68 -9.05
N ILE A 53 4.95 -11.89 -8.27
CA ILE A 53 4.37 -10.99 -7.24
C ILE A 53 4.35 -9.52 -7.68
N ASP A 54 4.66 -9.22 -8.95
CA ASP A 54 4.46 -7.90 -9.54
C ASP A 54 2.95 -7.69 -9.83
N PRO A 55 2.25 -6.77 -9.14
CA PRO A 55 0.82 -6.56 -9.30
C PRO A 55 0.43 -6.15 -10.72
N HIS A 56 1.36 -5.53 -11.45
CA HIS A 56 1.12 -5.06 -12.82
C HIS A 56 1.41 -6.12 -13.89
N LYS A 57 2.04 -7.25 -13.51
CA LYS A 57 2.35 -8.39 -14.41
C LYS A 57 1.59 -9.66 -14.03
N SER A 58 0.85 -9.67 -12.92
CA SER A 58 0.09 -10.82 -12.44
C SER A 58 -1.22 -11.01 -13.21
N GLN A 59 -1.67 -12.27 -13.33
CA GLN A 59 -2.92 -12.61 -14.01
C GLN A 59 -3.83 -13.55 -13.21
N GLY A 60 -3.27 -14.29 -12.26
CA GLY A 60 -3.96 -15.38 -11.57
C GLY A 60 -4.50 -15.02 -10.20
N VAL A 61 -5.45 -15.84 -9.74
CA VAL A 61 -5.95 -15.81 -8.35
C VAL A 61 -4.84 -16.15 -7.35
N PRO A 62 -3.95 -17.15 -7.61
CA PRO A 62 -2.84 -17.44 -6.71
C PRO A 62 -1.90 -16.26 -6.47
N GLU A 63 -1.55 -15.53 -7.52
CA GLU A 63 -0.76 -14.30 -7.45
C GLU A 63 -1.49 -13.23 -6.62
N SER A 64 -2.78 -13.04 -6.90
CA SER A 64 -3.60 -12.05 -6.21
C SER A 64 -3.65 -12.29 -4.70
N HIS A 65 -3.75 -13.55 -4.25
CA HIS A 65 -3.75 -13.89 -2.83
C HIS A 65 -2.45 -13.44 -2.14
N VAL A 66 -1.29 -13.75 -2.74
CA VAL A 66 0.01 -13.39 -2.18
C VAL A 66 0.24 -11.86 -2.26
N ILE A 67 -0.08 -11.24 -3.40
CA ILE A 67 0.10 -9.80 -3.58
C ILE A 67 -0.76 -9.01 -2.57
N ARG A 68 -1.96 -9.46 -2.24
CA ARG A 68 -2.83 -8.80 -1.23
C ARG A 68 -2.24 -8.85 0.18
N ASP A 69 -1.45 -9.86 0.51
CA ASP A 69 -0.74 -9.97 1.79
C ASP A 69 0.51 -9.06 1.83
N LEU A 70 1.16 -8.85 0.66
CA LEU A 70 2.42 -8.10 0.53
C LEU A 70 2.24 -6.61 0.23
N LEU A 71 1.11 -6.22 -0.37
CA LEU A 71 0.84 -4.86 -0.81
C LEU A 71 -0.56 -4.41 -0.36
N GLU A 72 -0.62 -3.24 0.27
CA GLU A 72 -1.86 -2.56 0.62
C GLU A 72 -2.25 -1.54 -0.45
N GLY A 73 -3.52 -1.54 -0.89
CA GLY A 73 -4.04 -0.56 -1.84
C GLY A 73 -4.59 0.70 -1.18
N LEU A 74 -5.17 1.60 -1.98
CA LEU A 74 -5.95 2.72 -1.45
C LEU A 74 -7.06 2.22 -0.55
N VAL A 75 -7.76 1.18 -1.00
CA VAL A 75 -8.81 0.50 -0.26
C VAL A 75 -8.55 -1.00 -0.24
N ASN A 76 -9.14 -1.69 0.71
CA ASN A 76 -9.14 -3.13 0.86
C ASN A 76 -10.56 -3.69 0.79
N GLN A 77 -10.69 -5.01 0.87
CA GLN A 77 -11.97 -5.69 1.02
C GLN A 77 -11.95 -6.51 2.31
N ASN A 78 -13.04 -6.44 3.06
CA ASN A 78 -13.24 -7.31 4.23
C ASN A 78 -13.68 -8.73 3.80
N ALA A 79 -13.96 -9.60 4.78
CA ALA A 79 -14.39 -10.98 4.52
C ALA A 79 -15.76 -11.06 3.81
N ASP A 80 -16.60 -10.06 3.96
CA ASP A 80 -17.93 -9.96 3.35
C ASP A 80 -17.88 -9.37 1.93
N GLY A 81 -16.70 -8.90 1.50
CA GLY A 81 -16.48 -8.29 0.18
C GLY A 81 -16.72 -6.78 0.17
N ASP A 82 -17.02 -6.16 1.30
CA ASP A 82 -17.21 -4.72 1.39
C ASP A 82 -15.89 -3.98 1.21
N THR A 83 -15.97 -2.81 0.59
CA THR A 83 -14.82 -1.91 0.47
C THR A 83 -14.57 -1.20 1.80
N ILE A 84 -13.37 -1.37 2.32
CA ILE A 84 -12.91 -0.75 3.57
C ILE A 84 -11.66 0.11 3.31
N PRO A 85 -11.34 1.09 4.19
CA PRO A 85 -10.11 1.84 4.14
C PRO A 85 -8.86 0.94 4.06
N GLY A 86 -7.84 1.44 3.33
CA GLY A 86 -6.51 0.87 3.25
C GLY A 86 -5.48 1.97 3.53
N VAL A 87 -4.61 2.28 2.54
CA VAL A 87 -3.72 3.44 2.63
C VAL A 87 -4.53 4.75 2.64
N ALA A 88 -5.67 4.80 1.92
CA ALA A 88 -6.61 5.89 2.06
C ALA A 88 -7.50 5.66 3.28
N GLU A 89 -7.49 6.60 4.23
CA GLU A 89 -8.38 6.61 5.40
C GLU A 89 -9.78 7.12 5.06
N SER A 90 -9.90 7.93 3.99
CA SER A 90 -11.18 8.45 3.50
C SER A 90 -11.10 8.88 2.04
N TRP A 91 -12.26 9.08 1.43
CA TRP A 91 -12.37 9.59 0.06
C TRP A 91 -13.67 10.35 -0.12
N GLU A 92 -13.69 11.24 -1.12
CA GLU A 92 -14.86 12.03 -1.46
C GLU A 92 -15.02 12.20 -2.97
N THR A 93 -16.25 12.36 -3.40
CA THR A 93 -16.66 12.72 -4.76
C THR A 93 -18.03 13.38 -4.73
N SER A 94 -18.27 14.34 -5.58
CA SER A 94 -19.60 14.97 -5.78
C SER A 94 -20.29 14.56 -7.07
N ASP A 95 -19.52 14.02 -8.03
CA ASP A 95 -19.95 13.77 -9.41
C ASP A 95 -19.66 12.35 -9.91
N ASN A 96 -19.02 11.51 -9.08
CA ASN A 96 -18.51 10.19 -9.45
C ASN A 96 -17.52 10.20 -10.65
N LYS A 97 -16.92 11.36 -10.94
CA LYS A 97 -15.90 11.56 -11.97
C LYS A 97 -14.56 12.02 -11.37
N THR A 98 -14.63 12.87 -10.36
CA THR A 98 -13.45 13.33 -9.63
C THR A 98 -13.51 12.75 -8.24
N PHE A 99 -12.49 11.98 -7.89
CA PHE A 99 -12.34 11.39 -6.58
C PHE A 99 -11.10 11.97 -5.90
N THR A 100 -11.25 12.38 -4.65
CA THR A 100 -10.13 12.80 -3.80
C THR A 100 -9.97 11.77 -2.69
N PHE A 101 -8.79 11.17 -2.59
CA PHE A 101 -8.43 10.21 -1.54
C PHE A 101 -7.49 10.88 -0.55
N HIS A 102 -7.77 10.75 0.74
CA HIS A 102 -6.94 11.22 1.84
C HIS A 102 -6.18 10.04 2.41
N LEU A 103 -4.85 10.08 2.34
CA LEU A 103 -3.98 8.98 2.76
C LEU A 103 -3.59 9.13 4.22
N ARG A 104 -3.60 8.02 4.96
CA ARG A 104 -3.12 8.00 6.34
C ARG A 104 -1.62 8.30 6.41
N LYS A 105 -1.21 9.08 7.40
CA LYS A 105 0.17 9.58 7.52
C LYS A 105 1.15 8.57 8.09
N ASP A 106 0.68 7.48 8.65
CA ASP A 106 1.48 6.42 9.25
C ASP A 106 1.76 5.25 8.29
N ALA A 107 1.24 5.30 7.05
CA ALA A 107 1.50 4.30 6.03
C ALA A 107 2.98 4.27 5.66
N LYS A 108 3.59 3.07 5.72
CA LYS A 108 5.02 2.88 5.45
C LYS A 108 5.27 1.68 4.57
N TRP A 109 6.30 1.80 3.76
CA TRP A 109 6.96 0.68 3.11
C TRP A 109 7.78 -0.13 4.13
N SER A 110 8.04 -1.39 3.81
CA SER A 110 8.78 -2.32 4.70
C SER A 110 10.24 -1.90 4.99
N ASN A 111 10.78 -1.00 4.17
CA ASN A 111 12.09 -0.39 4.38
C ASN A 111 12.05 0.87 5.28
N GLY A 112 10.84 1.29 5.72
CA GLY A 112 10.62 2.44 6.58
C GLY A 112 10.26 3.75 5.87
N ASP A 113 10.37 3.80 4.52
CA ASP A 113 9.95 4.96 3.73
C ASP A 113 8.46 5.22 3.90
N PRO A 114 7.98 6.48 3.86
CA PRO A 114 6.56 6.78 3.87
C PRO A 114 5.90 6.30 2.57
N VAL A 115 4.65 5.83 2.66
CA VAL A 115 3.80 5.62 1.48
C VAL A 115 3.10 6.94 1.18
N THR A 116 3.24 7.43 -0.04
CA THR A 116 2.74 8.73 -0.46
C THR A 116 1.76 8.62 -1.63
N ALA A 117 1.02 9.68 -1.90
CA ALA A 117 0.15 9.78 -3.07
C ALA A 117 0.96 9.64 -4.39
N GLN A 118 2.23 10.06 -4.38
CA GLN A 118 3.10 9.92 -5.55
C GLN A 118 3.42 8.46 -5.89
N ASP A 119 3.42 7.55 -4.90
CA ASP A 119 3.59 6.12 -5.16
C ASP A 119 2.44 5.54 -5.97
N PHE A 120 1.20 5.99 -5.70
CA PHE A 120 0.03 5.61 -6.49
C PHE A 120 0.06 6.21 -7.89
N VAL A 121 0.46 7.47 -8.03
CA VAL A 121 0.63 8.10 -9.36
C VAL A 121 1.63 7.29 -10.20
N TYR A 122 2.81 7.02 -9.67
CA TYR A 122 3.82 6.21 -10.35
C TYR A 122 3.30 4.82 -10.73
N SER A 123 2.65 4.15 -9.79
CA SER A 123 2.19 2.77 -9.96
C SER A 123 1.10 2.65 -11.04
N TRP A 124 0.15 3.57 -11.06
CA TRP A 124 -0.92 3.54 -12.04
C TRP A 124 -0.44 3.98 -13.42
N GLN A 125 0.49 4.95 -13.48
CA GLN A 125 1.18 5.28 -14.73
C GLN A 125 1.98 4.09 -15.28
N ARG A 126 2.62 3.30 -14.40
CA ARG A 126 3.31 2.06 -14.79
C ARG A 126 2.31 1.00 -15.28
N ALA A 127 1.16 0.84 -14.63
CA ALA A 127 0.16 -0.15 -15.01
C ALA A 127 -0.46 0.09 -16.39
N VAL A 128 -0.58 1.36 -16.83
CA VAL A 128 -1.09 1.73 -18.16
C VAL A 128 -0.01 1.84 -19.23
N ASP A 129 1.28 1.90 -18.83
CA ASP A 129 2.40 2.08 -19.76
C ASP A 129 2.57 0.81 -20.62
N PRO A 130 2.48 0.92 -21.97
CA PRO A 130 2.74 -0.22 -22.86
C PRO A 130 4.10 -0.89 -22.63
N ALA A 131 5.10 -0.14 -22.19
CA ALA A 131 6.44 -0.68 -21.88
C ALA A 131 6.42 -1.66 -20.69
N THR A 132 5.45 -1.57 -19.79
CA THR A 132 5.26 -2.53 -18.68
C THR A 132 4.72 -3.87 -19.19
N ALA A 133 4.05 -3.87 -20.34
CA ALA A 133 3.37 -5.04 -20.91
C ALA A 133 2.40 -5.69 -19.92
N SER A 134 1.64 -4.87 -19.20
CA SER A 134 0.66 -5.36 -18.22
C SER A 134 -0.43 -6.18 -18.90
N PRO A 135 -0.63 -7.46 -18.53
CA PRO A 135 -1.73 -8.26 -19.08
C PRO A 135 -3.10 -7.78 -18.60
N TYR A 136 -3.14 -6.94 -17.56
CA TYR A 136 -4.34 -6.32 -17.00
C TYR A 136 -4.46 -4.82 -17.34
N SER A 137 -3.71 -4.31 -18.34
CA SER A 137 -3.86 -2.92 -18.79
C SER A 137 -5.29 -2.56 -19.19
N TRP A 138 -6.04 -3.52 -19.76
CA TRP A 138 -7.47 -3.38 -20.07
C TRP A 138 -8.31 -3.05 -18.82
N TYR A 139 -7.94 -3.55 -17.63
CA TYR A 139 -8.64 -3.20 -16.39
C TYR A 139 -8.54 -1.70 -16.09
N MET A 140 -7.36 -1.12 -16.32
CA MET A 140 -7.15 0.32 -16.18
C MET A 140 -8.05 1.13 -17.13
N GLU A 141 -8.32 0.64 -18.35
CA GLU A 141 -9.29 1.27 -19.27
C GLU A 141 -10.72 1.19 -18.72
N TYR A 142 -11.09 0.06 -18.07
CA TYR A 142 -12.43 -0.10 -17.48
C TYR A 142 -12.66 0.83 -16.28
N THR A 143 -11.63 1.24 -15.57
CA THR A 143 -11.75 2.24 -14.49
C THR A 143 -12.23 3.59 -15.02
N LYS A 144 -12.15 3.83 -16.32
CA LYS A 144 -12.45 5.11 -16.98
C LYS A 144 -11.56 6.26 -16.50
N MET A 145 -10.39 5.98 -15.93
CA MET A 145 -9.43 7.05 -15.67
C MET A 145 -9.11 7.78 -16.97
N LYS A 146 -9.14 9.10 -16.87
CA LYS A 146 -8.91 10.00 -18.01
C LYS A 146 -7.62 9.63 -18.74
N ASN A 147 -7.69 9.52 -20.04
CA ASN A 147 -6.61 9.13 -20.94
C ASN A 147 -6.15 7.65 -20.84
N ALA A 148 -6.59 6.83 -19.87
CA ALA A 148 -6.09 5.46 -19.69
C ALA A 148 -6.14 4.65 -20.99
N LYS A 149 -7.26 4.69 -21.73
CA LYS A 149 -7.44 4.00 -23.01
C LYS A 149 -6.41 4.43 -24.07
N ASP A 150 -6.18 5.73 -24.21
CA ASP A 150 -5.26 6.26 -25.22
C ASP A 150 -3.80 5.98 -24.87
N ILE A 151 -3.47 5.95 -23.57
CA ILE A 151 -2.12 5.59 -23.08
C ILE A 151 -1.87 4.11 -23.34
N VAL A 152 -2.78 3.21 -22.96
CA VAL A 152 -2.65 1.76 -23.22
C VAL A 152 -2.53 1.47 -24.71
N ALA A 153 -3.21 2.26 -25.56
CA ALA A 153 -3.09 2.18 -27.02
C ALA A 153 -1.79 2.83 -27.58
N GLY A 154 -0.92 3.36 -26.74
CA GLY A 154 0.33 4.02 -27.15
C GLY A 154 0.14 5.37 -27.85
N LYS A 155 -1.03 6.00 -27.73
CA LYS A 155 -1.34 7.29 -28.38
C LYS A 155 -0.98 8.50 -27.51
N LYS A 156 -0.84 8.29 -26.20
CA LYS A 156 -0.52 9.32 -25.21
C LYS A 156 0.57 8.85 -24.28
N ASP A 157 1.29 9.80 -23.68
CA ASP A 157 2.28 9.52 -22.65
C ASP A 157 1.59 9.15 -21.33
N LYS A 158 2.18 8.24 -20.56
CA LYS A 158 1.66 7.80 -19.27
C LYS A 158 1.47 8.91 -18.24
N SER A 159 2.25 9.99 -18.33
CA SER A 159 2.13 11.16 -17.47
C SER A 159 0.82 11.94 -17.67
N GLU A 160 0.10 11.68 -18.77
CA GLU A 160 -1.20 12.28 -19.04
C GLU A 160 -2.38 11.53 -18.38
N LEU A 161 -2.10 10.42 -17.66
CA LEU A 161 -3.14 9.69 -16.91
C LEU A 161 -3.83 10.63 -15.92
N GLY A 162 -5.16 10.54 -15.83
CA GLY A 162 -5.98 11.35 -14.93
C GLY A 162 -5.79 11.04 -13.45
N VAL A 163 -4.55 11.05 -12.98
CA VAL A 163 -4.18 10.85 -11.57
C VAL A 163 -3.08 11.82 -11.19
N LYS A 164 -3.21 12.46 -10.03
CA LYS A 164 -2.18 13.39 -9.52
C LYS A 164 -2.13 13.38 -7.99
N ALA A 165 -0.95 13.53 -7.43
CA ALA A 165 -0.73 13.88 -6.05
C ALA A 165 -0.75 15.41 -5.94
N THR A 166 -1.58 15.96 -5.07
CA THR A 166 -1.58 17.40 -4.76
C THR A 166 -0.64 17.73 -3.60
N ASP A 167 -0.43 16.75 -2.74
CA ASP A 167 0.58 16.69 -1.68
C ASP A 167 0.88 15.21 -1.37
N ASP A 168 1.70 14.93 -0.36
CA ASP A 168 2.11 13.56 -0.01
C ASP A 168 0.94 12.66 0.42
N HIS A 169 -0.17 13.24 0.87
CA HIS A 169 -1.30 12.50 1.45
C HIS A 169 -2.62 12.75 0.74
N THR A 170 -2.62 13.44 -0.39
CA THR A 170 -3.83 13.72 -1.16
C THR A 170 -3.66 13.29 -2.61
N LEU A 171 -4.44 12.27 -3.01
CA LEU A 171 -4.48 11.75 -4.37
C LEU A 171 -5.79 12.14 -5.04
N VAL A 172 -5.70 12.80 -6.19
CA VAL A 172 -6.87 13.17 -7.00
C VAL A 172 -6.90 12.34 -8.27
N VAL A 173 -8.06 11.76 -8.56
CA VAL A 173 -8.30 10.93 -9.75
C VAL A 173 -9.43 11.52 -10.58
N GLU A 174 -9.19 11.72 -11.87
CA GLU A 174 -10.16 12.21 -12.84
C GLU A 174 -10.58 11.07 -13.78
N LEU A 175 -11.89 10.88 -13.98
CA LEU A 175 -12.46 9.90 -14.89
C LEU A 175 -13.10 10.58 -16.10
N ASP A 176 -13.09 9.92 -17.24
CA ASP A 176 -13.78 10.40 -18.47
C ASP A 176 -15.30 10.42 -18.31
N THR A 177 -15.84 9.46 -17.56
CA THR A 177 -17.28 9.32 -17.27
C THR A 177 -17.52 9.03 -15.80
N ALA A 178 -18.73 9.29 -15.32
CA ALA A 178 -19.10 8.96 -13.93
C ALA A 178 -19.08 7.44 -13.69
N VAL A 179 -18.36 6.99 -12.66
CA VAL A 179 -18.23 5.60 -12.24
C VAL A 179 -18.49 5.50 -10.73
N PRO A 180 -19.73 5.29 -10.28
CA PRO A 180 -20.06 5.25 -8.85
C PRO A 180 -19.33 4.17 -8.05
N TYR A 181 -18.87 3.11 -8.71
CA TYR A 181 -18.15 1.97 -8.12
C TYR A 181 -16.62 2.06 -8.28
N PHE A 182 -16.08 3.21 -8.67
CA PHE A 182 -14.63 3.38 -8.90
C PHE A 182 -13.81 3.03 -7.65
N VAL A 183 -14.27 3.44 -6.46
CA VAL A 183 -13.57 3.16 -5.20
C VAL A 183 -13.40 1.65 -4.99
N MET A 184 -14.44 0.86 -5.24
CA MET A 184 -14.37 -0.60 -5.18
C MET A 184 -13.34 -1.14 -6.19
N MET A 185 -13.29 -0.59 -7.41
CA MET A 185 -12.30 -0.98 -8.42
C MET A 185 -10.87 -0.68 -7.98
N ALA A 186 -10.64 0.39 -7.23
CA ALA A 186 -9.32 0.75 -6.70
C ALA A 186 -8.75 -0.29 -5.71
N GLY A 187 -9.56 -1.21 -5.20
CA GLY A 187 -9.12 -2.35 -4.38
C GLY A 187 -8.53 -3.53 -5.17
N HIS A 188 -8.60 -3.51 -6.50
CA HIS A 188 -8.08 -4.59 -7.33
C HIS A 188 -6.55 -4.73 -7.25
N THR A 189 -6.04 -5.95 -7.43
CA THR A 189 -4.61 -6.26 -7.35
C THR A 189 -3.76 -5.38 -8.28
N THR A 190 -4.20 -5.15 -9.51
CA THR A 190 -3.51 -4.28 -10.49
C THR A 190 -3.41 -2.81 -10.05
N MET A 191 -4.25 -2.36 -9.10
CA MET A 191 -4.25 -1.00 -8.57
C MET A 191 -3.35 -0.83 -7.34
N LYS A 192 -2.67 -1.90 -6.90
CA LYS A 192 -1.75 -1.85 -5.75
C LYS A 192 -0.52 -1.00 -6.08
N PRO A 193 0.01 -0.24 -5.12
CA PRO A 193 1.21 0.55 -5.32
C PRO A 193 2.45 -0.34 -5.35
N VAL A 194 3.49 0.11 -6.05
CA VAL A 194 4.83 -0.49 -6.04
C VAL A 194 5.85 0.57 -5.64
N HIS A 195 6.90 0.15 -4.92
CA HIS A 195 7.94 1.06 -4.45
C HIS A 195 8.82 1.52 -5.61
N LYS A 196 8.64 2.76 -6.06
CA LYS A 196 9.29 3.32 -7.25
C LYS A 196 10.80 3.10 -7.26
N ALA A 197 11.49 3.49 -6.17
CA ALA A 197 12.95 3.42 -6.10
C ALA A 197 13.47 1.99 -6.28
N THR A 198 12.75 0.99 -5.76
CA THR A 198 13.09 -0.42 -5.91
C THR A 198 12.88 -0.90 -7.34
N VAL A 199 11.74 -0.56 -7.95
CA VAL A 199 11.44 -0.93 -9.34
C VAL A 199 12.46 -0.31 -10.30
N GLU A 200 12.78 0.96 -10.15
CA GLU A 200 13.76 1.64 -11.02
C GLU A 200 15.19 1.12 -10.83
N LYS A 201 15.56 0.75 -9.59
CA LYS A 201 16.90 0.25 -9.28
C LYS A 201 17.14 -1.16 -9.79
N PHE A 202 16.16 -2.06 -9.67
CA PHE A 202 16.36 -3.47 -9.90
C PHE A 202 15.67 -4.01 -11.17
N GLY A 203 14.86 -3.19 -11.86
CA GLY A 203 14.12 -3.62 -13.05
C GLY A 203 13.28 -4.87 -12.73
N ASP A 204 13.32 -5.89 -13.59
CA ASP A 204 12.55 -7.12 -13.40
C ASP A 204 12.96 -7.94 -12.17
N GLN A 205 14.08 -7.61 -11.53
CA GLN A 205 14.54 -8.28 -10.32
C GLN A 205 13.98 -7.66 -9.02
N TRP A 206 13.13 -6.64 -9.11
CA TRP A 206 12.58 -5.96 -7.94
C TRP A 206 11.68 -6.85 -7.07
N THR A 207 11.10 -7.90 -7.67
CA THR A 207 10.25 -8.87 -6.97
C THR A 207 11.01 -9.96 -6.23
N LYS A 208 12.34 -10.04 -6.41
CA LYS A 208 13.14 -11.01 -5.66
C LYS A 208 13.13 -10.69 -4.17
N PRO A 209 13.16 -11.72 -3.28
CA PRO A 209 13.05 -11.54 -1.83
C PRO A 209 14.02 -10.52 -1.25
N GLU A 210 15.25 -10.47 -1.76
CA GLU A 210 16.28 -9.54 -1.31
C GLU A 210 16.06 -8.09 -1.74
N ASN A 211 15.22 -7.86 -2.75
CA ASN A 211 14.94 -6.55 -3.33
C ASN A 211 13.54 -6.05 -2.99
N PHE A 212 12.61 -6.97 -2.67
CA PHE A 212 11.21 -6.64 -2.53
C PHE A 212 10.94 -5.67 -1.37
N VAL A 213 10.26 -4.58 -1.66
CA VAL A 213 9.77 -3.60 -0.69
C VAL A 213 8.25 -3.51 -0.86
N GLY A 214 7.52 -4.01 0.13
CA GLY A 214 6.05 -3.98 0.18
C GLY A 214 5.55 -3.02 1.25
N ASN A 215 4.24 -2.74 1.23
CA ASN A 215 3.54 -1.95 2.23
C ASN A 215 2.37 -2.71 2.87
N GLY A 216 2.29 -4.01 2.65
CA GLY A 216 1.25 -4.89 3.20
C GLY A 216 1.59 -5.41 4.60
N ALA A 217 0.74 -6.32 5.09
CA ALA A 217 0.86 -6.89 6.42
C ALA A 217 2.04 -7.88 6.56
N TYR A 218 2.55 -8.41 5.44
CA TYR A 218 3.63 -9.39 5.40
C TYR A 218 4.79 -8.91 4.54
N VAL A 219 5.96 -9.45 4.83
CA VAL A 219 7.18 -9.24 4.03
C VAL A 219 7.63 -10.58 3.43
N VAL A 220 8.27 -10.51 2.26
CA VAL A 220 8.88 -11.69 1.64
C VAL A 220 10.12 -12.05 2.44
N ASN A 221 10.21 -13.31 2.90
CA ASN A 221 11.39 -13.81 3.62
C ASN A 221 12.26 -14.61 2.65
N ARG A 222 13.58 -14.40 2.72
CA ARG A 222 14.60 -15.15 1.95
C ARG A 222 14.58 -16.66 2.16
N SER A 223 13.98 -17.13 3.26
CA SER A 223 13.79 -18.57 3.54
C SER A 223 12.50 -19.13 2.96
N GLY A 224 11.78 -18.38 2.15
CA GLY A 224 10.58 -18.83 1.46
C GLY A 224 10.85 -19.89 0.38
N PRO A 225 9.79 -20.49 -0.16
CA PRO A 225 9.92 -21.55 -1.19
C PRO A 225 10.66 -21.04 -2.43
N GLN A 226 11.36 -21.97 -3.10
CA GLN A 226 12.25 -21.71 -4.25
C GLN A 226 11.57 -21.15 -5.51
N TRP A 227 10.26 -20.97 -5.52
CA TRP A 227 9.49 -20.46 -6.67
C TRP A 227 9.76 -18.99 -7.04
N LEU A 228 10.49 -18.25 -6.20
CA LEU A 228 10.96 -16.89 -6.51
C LEU A 228 12.34 -16.85 -7.19
N ASP A 229 12.97 -18.00 -7.40
CA ASP A 229 14.31 -18.11 -7.99
C ASP A 229 14.31 -18.35 -9.52
N THR A 230 13.13 -18.25 -10.19
CA THR A 230 13.01 -18.48 -11.64
C THR A 230 12.82 -17.21 -12.43
#